data_71f4c719d11ef0f9c6958df7e59b89bb
#
_entry.id   71f4c719d11ef0f9c6958df7e59b89bb
#
_cell.length_a   1.000
_cell.length_b   1.000
_cell.length_c   1.000
_cell.angle_alpha   90.00
_cell.angle_beta   90.00
_cell.angle_gamma   90.00
#
_symmetry.space_group_name_H-M   'P 1'
#
loop_
_entity.id
_entity.type
_entity.pdbx_description
1 polymer ?
#
loop_
_entity_poly.entity_id
_entity_poly.type
_entity_poly.pdbx_seq_one_letter_code
_entity_poly.pdbx_strand_id
1 'polypeptide(L)'
;HGNIDISIPQFMHKHGAEICFLSKESAWEENKTEEALSKVVPTTLISSPTLIHPNDLPFALSELPETFTQFRKKVEKNWTVRPCLSPPESLNSDGTTHANLPTLLDLGFTMNSLDPRSCFTFHGGSSSGKKRVKDWLWDKQCLSTYKLTRNEMTGADFSSRLSAWLSTGCLSPREIYEEIKKYEIQHGANESTYCLIFELLWRD
;
A
#
# COMPACT_ATOMS: atom_id res chain seq x y z
N HIS A 1 -20.26 -1.24 10.03
CA HIS A 1 -20.54 -0.06 9.20
C HIS A 1 -21.13 1.03 10.07
N GLY A 2 -20.45 2.17 10.21
CA GLY A 2 -20.85 3.25 11.09
C GLY A 2 -19.70 4.16 11.49
N ASN A 3 -19.94 5.01 12.48
CA ASN A 3 -18.92 5.89 13.00
C ASN A 3 -17.84 5.06 13.73
N ILE A 4 -16.58 5.24 13.38
CA ILE A 4 -15.47 4.38 13.80
C ILE A 4 -15.23 4.47 15.31
N ASP A 5 -15.36 5.66 15.90
CA ASP A 5 -15.20 5.93 17.32
C ASP A 5 -16.33 5.35 18.20
N ILE A 6 -17.42 4.88 17.59
CA ILE A 6 -18.52 4.17 18.23
C ILE A 6 -18.45 2.68 17.92
N SER A 7 -18.29 2.34 16.64
CA SER A 7 -18.40 0.95 16.17
C SER A 7 -17.23 0.08 16.63
N ILE A 8 -16.00 0.62 16.63
CA ILE A 8 -14.81 -0.13 17.06
C ILE A 8 -14.85 -0.44 18.55
N PRO A 9 -15.11 0.51 19.47
CA PRO A 9 -15.26 0.20 20.89
C PRO A 9 -16.32 -0.87 21.17
N GLN A 10 -17.48 -0.78 20.52
CA GLN A 10 -18.55 -1.78 20.66
C GLN A 10 -18.09 -3.16 20.18
N PHE A 11 -17.41 -3.22 19.04
CA PHE A 11 -16.88 -4.47 18.51
C PHE A 11 -15.80 -5.06 19.43
N MET A 12 -14.86 -4.24 19.91
CA MET A 12 -13.82 -4.66 20.85
C MET A 12 -14.43 -5.22 22.14
N HIS A 13 -15.39 -4.50 22.74
CA HIS A 13 -16.09 -4.97 23.93
C HIS A 13 -16.80 -6.32 23.70
N LYS A 14 -17.52 -6.45 22.58
CA LYS A 14 -18.25 -7.67 22.21
C LYS A 14 -17.33 -8.88 22.09
N HIS A 15 -16.11 -8.70 21.59
CA HIS A 15 -15.16 -9.78 21.30
C HIS A 15 -14.01 -9.87 22.32
N GLY A 16 -14.03 -9.10 23.40
CA GLY A 16 -12.98 -9.11 24.42
C GLY A 16 -11.61 -8.64 23.88
N ALA A 17 -11.59 -7.81 22.83
CA ALA A 17 -10.34 -7.28 22.29
C ALA A 17 -9.81 -6.15 23.16
N GLU A 18 -8.52 -6.17 23.50
CA GLU A 18 -7.89 -5.24 24.41
C GLU A 18 -7.16 -4.09 23.69
N ILE A 19 -6.68 -4.32 22.48
CA ILE A 19 -5.88 -3.38 21.71
C ILE A 19 -6.36 -3.33 20.27
N CYS A 20 -6.41 -2.13 19.70
CA CYS A 20 -6.65 -1.88 18.28
C CYS A 20 -5.34 -1.51 17.58
N PHE A 21 -4.97 -2.22 16.52
CA PHE A 21 -3.82 -1.89 15.69
C PHE A 21 -4.28 -1.17 14.42
N LEU A 22 -3.69 -0.01 14.14
CA LEU A 22 -4.00 0.79 12.96
C LEU A 22 -2.73 1.09 12.16
N SER A 23 -2.87 1.23 10.86
CA SER A 23 -1.85 1.85 10.02
C SER A 23 -1.74 3.33 10.37
N LYS A 24 -0.52 3.82 10.59
CA LYS A 24 -0.28 5.26 10.76
C LYS A 24 -0.31 5.93 9.39
N GLU A 25 -1.28 6.78 9.21
CA GLU A 25 -1.46 7.54 7.97
C GLU A 25 -0.90 8.97 8.11
N SER A 26 -0.71 9.66 6.99
CA SER A 26 -0.18 11.02 6.96
C SER A 26 -1.22 12.09 6.59
N ALA A 27 -2.36 11.69 6.02
CA ALA A 27 -3.40 12.62 5.62
C ALA A 27 -4.22 13.12 6.82
N TRP A 28 -4.78 14.31 6.69
CA TRP A 28 -5.44 15.02 7.78
C TRP A 28 -6.72 14.32 8.31
N GLU A 29 -7.52 13.76 7.40
CA GLU A 29 -8.78 13.07 7.76
C GLU A 29 -8.50 11.78 8.51
N GLU A 30 -7.52 11.02 8.05
CA GLU A 30 -7.08 9.79 8.67
C GLU A 30 -6.47 10.06 10.05
N ASN A 31 -5.62 11.09 10.18
CA ASN A 31 -5.07 11.49 11.48
C ASN A 31 -6.16 11.86 12.49
N LYS A 32 -7.21 12.57 12.06
CA LYS A 32 -8.35 12.86 12.95
C LYS A 32 -9.09 11.60 13.38
N THR A 33 -9.26 10.65 12.49
CA THR A 33 -9.87 9.36 12.79
C THR A 33 -9.02 8.56 13.79
N GLU A 34 -7.69 8.52 13.59
CA GLU A 34 -6.74 7.91 14.53
C GLU A 34 -6.82 8.56 15.92
N GLU A 35 -6.81 9.91 15.97
CA GLU A 35 -6.92 10.65 17.21
C GLU A 35 -8.26 10.41 17.95
N ALA A 36 -9.36 10.38 17.21
CA ALA A 36 -10.68 10.12 17.78
C ALA A 36 -10.75 8.71 18.38
N LEU A 37 -10.26 7.70 17.66
CA LEU A 37 -10.26 6.33 18.13
C LEU A 37 -9.30 6.11 19.32
N SER A 38 -8.12 6.71 19.29
CA SER A 38 -7.13 6.61 20.37
C SER A 38 -7.57 7.22 21.70
N LYS A 39 -8.60 8.09 21.68
CA LYS A 39 -9.21 8.64 22.91
C LYS A 39 -10.20 7.68 23.58
N VAL A 40 -10.72 6.71 22.84
CA VAL A 40 -11.81 5.84 23.31
C VAL A 40 -11.40 4.37 23.49
N VAL A 41 -10.33 3.93 22.83
CA VAL A 41 -9.76 2.58 22.98
C VAL A 41 -8.24 2.61 22.98
N PRO A 42 -7.58 1.63 23.66
CA PRO A 42 -6.14 1.43 23.53
C PRO A 42 -5.75 1.15 22.07
N THR A 43 -4.89 2.00 21.50
CA THR A 43 -4.54 1.95 20.08
C THR A 43 -3.04 1.91 19.90
N THR A 44 -2.56 1.06 19.01
CA THR A 44 -1.17 1.02 18.55
C THR A 44 -1.11 1.38 17.08
N LEU A 45 -0.34 2.44 16.75
CA LEU A 45 -0.13 2.89 15.38
C LEU A 45 1.13 2.27 14.79
N ILE A 46 1.00 1.67 13.60
CA ILE A 46 2.09 1.00 12.89
C ILE A 46 2.35 1.74 11.59
N SER A 47 3.58 2.23 11.42
CA SER A 47 4.00 2.88 10.17
C SER A 47 4.29 1.83 9.09
N SER A 48 3.39 1.71 8.13
CA SER A 48 3.45 0.68 7.07
C SER A 48 3.31 1.19 5.63
N PRO A 49 2.74 2.38 5.36
CA PRO A 49 2.38 2.76 3.99
C PRO A 49 3.55 3.24 3.12
N THR A 50 4.70 3.57 3.72
CA THR A 50 5.86 4.15 3.04
C THR A 50 6.93 3.12 2.69
N LEU A 51 7.73 3.41 1.66
CA LEU A 51 8.90 2.62 1.27
C LEU A 51 9.97 2.74 2.35
N ILE A 52 10.31 3.98 2.74
CA ILE A 52 11.23 4.27 3.83
C ILE A 52 10.44 4.44 5.13
N HIS A 53 10.85 3.75 6.17
CA HIS A 53 10.24 3.94 7.47
C HIS A 53 10.59 5.34 8.02
N PRO A 54 9.65 6.10 8.60
CA PRO A 54 9.93 7.46 9.11
C PRO A 54 11.13 7.55 10.07
N ASN A 55 11.37 6.52 10.87
CA ASN A 55 12.52 6.48 11.80
C ASN A 55 13.88 6.23 11.10
N ASP A 56 13.88 5.87 9.82
CA ASP A 56 15.08 5.62 9.02
C ASP A 56 15.40 6.78 8.08
N LEU A 57 14.61 7.85 8.15
CA LEU A 57 14.90 9.08 7.41
C LEU A 57 16.17 9.75 7.94
N PRO A 58 17.02 10.33 7.08
CA PRO A 58 18.24 11.01 7.47
C PRO A 58 18.01 12.41 8.06
N PHE A 59 16.80 12.73 8.46
CA PHE A 59 16.36 14.01 9.07
C PHE A 59 15.09 13.79 9.88
N ALA A 60 14.82 14.68 10.82
CA ALA A 60 13.58 14.66 11.59
C ALA A 60 12.37 15.04 10.70
N LEU A 61 11.17 14.51 11.00
CA LEU A 61 9.96 14.86 10.24
C LEU A 61 9.65 16.36 10.27
N SER A 62 10.05 17.07 11.33
CA SER A 62 9.96 18.54 11.42
C SER A 62 10.86 19.28 10.44
N GLU A 63 11.87 18.59 9.88
CA GLU A 63 12.84 19.11 8.91
C GLU A 63 12.61 18.53 7.51
N LEU A 64 11.39 18.04 7.26
CA LEU A 64 11.01 17.47 5.97
C LEU A 64 11.26 18.50 4.85
N PRO A 65 12.03 18.14 3.80
CA PRO A 65 12.28 19.05 2.70
C PRO A 65 11.00 19.46 1.96
N GLU A 66 10.88 20.73 1.59
CA GLU A 66 9.71 21.27 0.91
C GLU A 66 9.48 20.68 -0.50
N THR A 67 10.52 20.18 -1.14
CA THR A 67 10.42 19.59 -2.48
C THR A 67 10.88 18.15 -2.51
N PHE A 68 10.20 17.33 -3.32
CA PHE A 68 10.58 15.94 -3.52
C PHE A 68 12.04 15.78 -3.98
N THR A 69 12.55 16.67 -4.83
CA THR A 69 13.94 16.60 -5.29
C THR A 69 14.93 16.70 -4.13
N GLN A 70 14.68 17.59 -3.17
CA GLN A 70 15.54 17.75 -1.99
C GLN A 70 15.39 16.55 -1.05
N PHE A 71 14.15 16.08 -0.83
CA PHE A 71 13.86 14.87 -0.08
C PHE A 71 14.64 13.68 -0.65
N ARG A 72 14.42 13.37 -1.93
CA ARG A 72 15.10 12.27 -2.61
C ARG A 72 16.62 12.33 -2.49
N LYS A 73 17.23 13.48 -2.79
CA LYS A 73 18.68 13.65 -2.71
C LYS A 73 19.27 13.40 -1.32
N LYS A 74 18.50 13.69 -0.27
CA LYS A 74 18.91 13.39 1.11
C LYS A 74 18.78 11.90 1.41
N VAL A 75 17.62 11.31 1.05
CA VAL A 75 17.30 9.91 1.31
C VAL A 75 18.23 8.97 0.53
N GLU A 76 18.48 9.23 -0.75
CA GLU A 76 19.27 8.34 -1.63
C GLU A 76 20.75 8.22 -1.20
N LYS A 77 21.26 9.12 -0.38
CA LYS A 77 22.64 9.04 0.09
C LYS A 77 22.90 7.85 1.00
N ASN A 78 21.94 7.52 1.87
CA ASN A 78 22.08 6.49 2.88
C ASN A 78 20.71 5.84 3.22
N TRP A 79 19.93 5.48 2.21
CA TRP A 79 18.64 4.90 2.47
C TRP A 79 18.71 3.40 2.80
N THR A 80 17.83 2.98 3.68
CA THR A 80 17.61 1.58 4.00
C THR A 80 16.14 1.28 3.88
N VAL A 81 15.78 0.32 3.03
CA VAL A 81 14.42 -0.21 2.99
C VAL A 81 14.36 -1.40 3.92
N ARG A 82 13.50 -1.33 4.94
CA ARG A 82 13.30 -2.45 5.87
C ARG A 82 12.71 -3.65 5.13
N PRO A 83 13.16 -4.88 5.42
CA PRO A 83 12.59 -6.07 4.79
C PRO A 83 11.11 -6.23 5.16
N CYS A 84 10.36 -6.88 4.28
CA CYS A 84 9.01 -7.31 4.58
C CYS A 84 9.02 -8.35 5.71
N LEU A 85 8.07 -8.22 6.64
CA LEU A 85 7.86 -9.25 7.66
C LEU A 85 7.15 -10.45 7.03
N SER A 86 7.59 -11.65 7.38
CA SER A 86 6.89 -12.87 7.01
C SER A 86 5.52 -12.90 7.70
N PRO A 87 4.46 -13.34 7.02
CA PRO A 87 3.19 -13.57 7.68
C PRO A 87 3.36 -14.65 8.77
N PRO A 88 2.62 -14.56 9.88
CA PRO A 88 2.65 -15.60 10.89
C PRO A 88 2.16 -16.94 10.31
N GLU A 89 2.76 -18.05 10.72
CA GLU A 89 2.38 -19.38 10.26
C GLU A 89 0.95 -19.76 10.68
N SER A 90 0.52 -19.26 11.84
CA SER A 90 -0.85 -19.43 12.33
C SER A 90 -1.29 -18.22 13.14
N LEU A 91 -2.57 -17.95 13.11
CA LEU A 91 -3.22 -16.99 14.00
C LEU A 91 -4.21 -17.75 14.89
N ASN A 92 -4.19 -17.46 16.18
CA ASN A 92 -5.24 -17.95 17.07
C ASN A 92 -6.55 -17.28 16.69
N SER A 93 -7.53 -18.07 16.30
CA SER A 93 -8.89 -17.63 16.02
C SER A 93 -9.84 -18.23 17.04
N ASP A 94 -10.83 -17.48 17.49
CA ASP A 94 -11.90 -17.97 18.34
C ASP A 94 -12.87 -18.92 17.60
N GLY A 95 -12.62 -19.17 16.30
CA GLY A 95 -13.45 -20.03 15.46
C GLY A 95 -14.83 -19.44 15.12
N THR A 96 -15.10 -18.21 15.52
CA THR A 96 -16.37 -17.57 15.19
C THR A 96 -16.40 -17.18 13.70
N THR A 97 -17.36 -17.74 12.98
CA THR A 97 -17.69 -17.26 11.65
C THR A 97 -18.48 -15.95 11.80
N HIS A 98 -17.86 -14.85 11.41
CA HIS A 98 -18.53 -13.56 11.45
C HIS A 98 -19.63 -13.46 10.41
N ALA A 99 -20.61 -12.59 10.69
CA ALA A 99 -21.72 -12.27 9.80
C ALA A 99 -21.25 -11.96 8.38
N ASN A 100 -22.11 -12.21 7.40
CA ASN A 100 -21.84 -11.90 6.01
C ASN A 100 -21.36 -10.45 5.85
N LEU A 101 -20.27 -10.27 5.12
CA LEU A 101 -19.82 -8.94 4.72
C LEU A 101 -20.91 -8.25 3.92
N PRO A 102 -21.15 -6.94 4.12
CA PRO A 102 -22.11 -6.21 3.33
C PRO A 102 -21.71 -6.23 1.85
N THR A 103 -22.67 -6.44 0.99
CA THR A 103 -22.49 -6.30 -0.46
C THR A 103 -22.45 -4.83 -0.86
N LEU A 104 -22.01 -4.53 -2.08
CA LEU A 104 -22.08 -3.16 -2.62
C LEU A 104 -23.51 -2.62 -2.62
N LEU A 105 -24.50 -3.47 -2.90
CA LEU A 105 -25.92 -3.10 -2.84
C LEU A 105 -26.38 -2.74 -1.44
N ASP A 106 -25.94 -3.49 -0.42
CA ASP A 106 -26.24 -3.19 0.99
C ASP A 106 -25.64 -1.83 1.41
N LEU A 107 -24.58 -1.40 0.76
CA LEU A 107 -23.92 -0.11 0.97
C LEU A 107 -24.49 1.02 0.08
N GLY A 108 -25.53 0.74 -0.71
CA GLY A 108 -26.17 1.71 -1.58
C GLY A 108 -25.46 1.96 -2.92
N PHE A 109 -24.49 1.11 -3.29
CA PHE A 109 -23.80 1.21 -4.57
C PHE A 109 -24.42 0.29 -5.61
N THR A 110 -24.55 0.79 -6.83
CA THR A 110 -24.94 -0.02 -8.00
C THR A 110 -23.70 -0.52 -8.72
N MET A 111 -23.75 -1.75 -9.22
CA MET A 111 -22.69 -2.28 -10.10
C MET A 111 -22.78 -1.58 -11.45
N ASN A 112 -21.84 -0.72 -11.75
CA ASN A 112 -21.70 -0.14 -13.07
C ASN A 112 -20.99 -1.11 -14.01
N SER A 113 -21.42 -1.18 -15.25
CA SER A 113 -20.67 -1.86 -16.31
C SER A 113 -19.34 -1.14 -16.54
N LEU A 114 -18.28 -1.91 -16.78
CA LEU A 114 -17.00 -1.34 -17.15
C LEU A 114 -17.13 -0.58 -18.48
N ASP A 115 -16.50 0.59 -18.57
CA ASP A 115 -16.38 1.31 -19.83
C ASP A 115 -15.62 0.44 -20.84
N PRO A 116 -16.17 0.13 -22.01
CA PRO A 116 -15.51 -0.72 -23.01
C PRO A 116 -14.18 -0.14 -23.53
N ARG A 117 -13.95 1.16 -23.31
CA ARG A 117 -12.67 1.81 -23.62
C ARG A 117 -11.61 1.59 -22.56
N SER A 118 -11.96 1.04 -21.40
CA SER A 118 -11.00 0.77 -20.34
C SER A 118 -9.99 -0.29 -20.79
N CYS A 119 -8.72 0.08 -20.83
CA CYS A 119 -7.64 -0.83 -21.19
C CYS A 119 -7.22 -1.79 -20.06
N PHE A 120 -7.77 -1.61 -18.85
CA PHE A 120 -7.42 -2.42 -17.70
C PHE A 120 -8.58 -2.53 -16.70
N THR A 121 -8.85 -3.74 -16.24
CA THR A 121 -9.86 -4.02 -15.22
C THR A 121 -9.17 -4.25 -13.88
N PHE A 122 -9.49 -3.41 -12.89
CA PHE A 122 -9.00 -3.56 -11.53
C PHE A 122 -9.89 -4.53 -10.75
N HIS A 123 -9.28 -5.51 -10.13
CA HIS A 123 -9.90 -6.39 -9.13
C HIS A 123 -9.25 -6.11 -7.77
N GLY A 124 -10.05 -5.94 -6.73
CA GLY A 124 -9.56 -5.69 -5.38
C GLY A 124 -8.83 -6.88 -4.77
N GLY A 125 -8.20 -6.63 -3.62
CA GLY A 125 -7.54 -7.63 -2.81
C GLY A 125 -6.07 -7.89 -3.17
N SER A 126 -5.33 -8.38 -2.17
CA SER A 126 -3.88 -8.64 -2.28
C SER A 126 -3.54 -9.68 -3.35
N SER A 127 -4.37 -10.72 -3.51
CA SER A 127 -4.13 -11.76 -4.53
C SER A 127 -4.13 -11.18 -5.95
N SER A 128 -5.06 -10.26 -6.25
CA SER A 128 -5.11 -9.59 -7.55
C SER A 128 -3.94 -8.65 -7.76
N GLY A 129 -3.53 -7.92 -6.71
CA GLY A 129 -2.35 -7.08 -6.75
C GLY A 129 -1.06 -7.87 -7.00
N LYS A 130 -0.86 -8.97 -6.26
CA LYS A 130 0.30 -9.88 -6.45
C LYS A 130 0.31 -10.51 -7.83
N LYS A 131 -0.86 -10.92 -8.34
CA LYS A 131 -0.98 -11.41 -9.72
C LYS A 131 -0.54 -10.34 -10.73
N ARG A 132 -0.93 -9.07 -10.52
CA ARG A 132 -0.49 -7.96 -11.39
C ARG A 132 1.02 -7.74 -11.31
N VAL A 133 1.61 -7.76 -10.12
CA VAL A 133 3.08 -7.68 -9.96
C VAL A 133 3.76 -8.79 -10.74
N LYS A 134 3.31 -10.04 -10.56
CA LYS A 134 3.88 -11.19 -11.28
C LYS A 134 3.75 -11.04 -12.79
N ASP A 135 2.55 -10.77 -13.30
CA ASP A 135 2.30 -10.63 -14.74
C ASP A 135 3.15 -9.52 -15.36
N TRP A 136 3.19 -8.36 -14.74
CA TRP A 136 3.83 -7.18 -15.31
C TRP A 136 5.36 -7.18 -15.17
N LEU A 137 5.89 -7.55 -13.97
CA LEU A 137 7.34 -7.60 -13.75
C LEU A 137 7.97 -8.82 -14.42
N TRP A 138 7.40 -10.01 -14.17
CA TRP A 138 8.06 -11.27 -14.47
C TRP A 138 7.62 -11.88 -15.81
N ASP A 139 6.31 -12.06 -15.99
CA ASP A 139 5.81 -12.79 -17.15
C ASP A 139 5.97 -11.96 -18.45
N LYS A 140 5.71 -10.65 -18.38
CA LYS A 140 5.82 -9.71 -19.52
C LYS A 140 7.12 -8.90 -19.54
N GLN A 141 7.86 -8.89 -18.44
CA GLN A 141 9.12 -8.14 -18.28
C GLN A 141 9.02 -6.64 -18.62
N CYS A 142 7.84 -6.05 -18.40
CA CYS A 142 7.59 -4.65 -18.72
C CYS A 142 8.46 -3.67 -17.89
N LEU A 143 8.98 -4.12 -16.75
CA LEU A 143 9.89 -3.33 -15.92
C LEU A 143 11.17 -2.94 -16.67
N SER A 144 11.65 -3.74 -17.60
CA SER A 144 12.89 -3.48 -18.37
C SER A 144 12.85 -2.18 -19.17
N THR A 145 11.66 -1.76 -19.61
CA THR A 145 11.44 -0.58 -20.48
C THR A 145 10.54 0.47 -19.83
N TYR A 146 10.19 0.33 -18.57
CA TYR A 146 9.20 1.15 -17.88
C TYR A 146 9.46 2.65 -17.99
N LYS A 147 10.70 3.11 -17.89
CA LYS A 147 11.05 4.53 -18.01
C LYS A 147 10.62 5.11 -19.36
N LEU A 148 10.66 4.32 -20.42
CA LEU A 148 10.30 4.74 -21.78
C LEU A 148 8.79 4.74 -22.00
N THR A 149 8.07 3.80 -21.37
CA THR A 149 6.66 3.52 -21.65
C THR A 149 5.69 4.19 -20.66
N ARG A 150 6.13 4.55 -19.45
CA ARG A 150 5.26 5.00 -18.35
C ARG A 150 4.33 6.18 -18.67
N ASN A 151 4.69 7.00 -19.61
CA ASN A 151 3.91 8.19 -20.00
C ASN A 151 2.92 7.89 -21.13
N GLU A 152 2.90 6.69 -21.67
CA GLU A 152 1.94 6.29 -22.70
C GLU A 152 0.52 6.22 -22.12
N MET A 153 -0.44 6.79 -22.86
CA MET A 153 -1.82 6.96 -22.41
C MET A 153 -2.66 5.68 -22.60
N THR A 154 -2.36 4.90 -23.64
CA THR A 154 -3.16 3.74 -24.05
C THR A 154 -2.43 2.44 -23.79
N GLY A 155 -3.17 1.38 -23.45
CA GLY A 155 -2.62 0.06 -23.19
C GLY A 155 -2.47 -0.28 -21.71
N ALA A 156 -2.58 -1.59 -21.43
CA ALA A 156 -2.62 -2.11 -20.07
C ALA A 156 -1.23 -2.17 -19.41
N ASP A 157 -0.16 -2.26 -20.21
CA ASP A 157 1.16 -2.67 -19.73
C ASP A 157 2.23 -1.60 -19.79
N PHE A 158 1.95 -0.42 -20.36
CA PHE A 158 2.88 0.71 -20.40
C PHE A 158 3.23 1.26 -19.02
N SER A 159 2.33 1.11 -18.05
CA SER A 159 2.56 1.44 -16.65
C SER A 159 2.25 0.25 -15.75
N SER A 160 2.88 0.21 -14.57
CA SER A 160 2.66 -0.86 -13.59
C SER A 160 1.21 -0.94 -13.11
N ARG A 161 0.52 0.20 -13.01
CA ARG A 161 -0.86 0.38 -12.50
C ARG A 161 -1.05 -0.14 -11.07
N LEU A 162 0.01 -0.13 -10.26
CA LEU A 162 -0.01 -0.67 -8.90
C LEU A 162 -0.65 0.29 -7.88
N SER A 163 -0.89 1.54 -8.23
CA SER A 163 -1.36 2.59 -7.31
C SER A 163 -2.68 2.22 -6.61
N ALA A 164 -3.62 1.56 -7.29
CA ALA A 164 -4.90 1.16 -6.71
C ALA A 164 -4.73 0.18 -5.52
N TRP A 165 -3.82 -0.78 -5.64
CA TRP A 165 -3.53 -1.74 -4.56
C TRP A 165 -2.63 -1.17 -3.48
N LEU A 166 -1.72 -0.26 -3.85
CA LEU A 166 -0.88 0.46 -2.90
C LEU A 166 -1.71 1.41 -2.03
N SER A 167 -2.68 2.13 -2.62
CA SER A 167 -3.54 3.07 -1.88
C SER A 167 -4.48 2.39 -0.88
N THR A 168 -4.87 1.15 -1.17
CA THR A 168 -5.75 0.35 -0.29
C THR A 168 -4.99 -0.58 0.66
N GLY A 169 -3.64 -0.53 0.66
CA GLY A 169 -2.81 -1.42 1.48
C GLY A 169 -2.83 -2.89 1.05
N CYS A 170 -3.39 -3.21 -0.13
CA CYS A 170 -3.40 -4.57 -0.68
C CYS A 170 -2.03 -5.03 -1.17
N LEU A 171 -1.12 -4.07 -1.46
CA LEU A 171 0.30 -4.29 -1.74
C LEU A 171 1.13 -3.37 -0.86
N SER A 172 2.29 -3.85 -0.40
CA SER A 172 3.29 -3.04 0.28
C SER A 172 4.29 -2.45 -0.72
N PRO A 173 4.68 -1.18 -0.60
CA PRO A 173 5.75 -0.63 -1.42
C PRO A 173 7.09 -1.37 -1.20
N ARG A 174 7.32 -1.91 0.00
CA ARG A 174 8.51 -2.70 0.30
C ARG A 174 8.49 -4.05 -0.39
N GLU A 175 7.33 -4.72 -0.46
CA GLU A 175 7.15 -5.97 -1.22
C GLU A 175 7.48 -5.75 -2.72
N ILE A 176 6.99 -4.65 -3.30
CA ILE A 176 7.30 -4.29 -4.69
C ILE A 176 8.80 -3.99 -4.85
N TYR A 177 9.39 -3.27 -3.91
CA TYR A 177 10.84 -3.00 -3.91
C TYR A 177 11.66 -4.30 -3.89
N GLU A 178 11.30 -5.26 -3.03
CA GLU A 178 11.96 -6.56 -2.99
C GLU A 178 11.83 -7.31 -4.31
N GLU A 179 10.67 -7.28 -4.95
CA GLU A 179 10.46 -7.89 -6.26
C GLU A 179 11.30 -7.20 -7.35
N ILE A 180 11.43 -5.87 -7.32
CA ILE A 180 12.33 -5.14 -8.22
C ILE A 180 13.78 -5.57 -7.98
N LYS A 181 14.22 -5.70 -6.74
CA LYS A 181 15.59 -6.13 -6.43
C LYS A 181 15.87 -7.58 -6.89
N LYS A 182 14.91 -8.48 -6.73
CA LYS A 182 15.00 -9.85 -7.30
C LYS A 182 15.10 -9.81 -8.82
N TYR A 183 14.31 -8.96 -9.46
CA TYR A 183 14.35 -8.76 -10.90
C TYR A 183 15.74 -8.24 -11.36
N GLU A 184 16.29 -7.25 -10.65
CA GLU A 184 17.62 -6.71 -10.94
C GLU A 184 18.74 -7.76 -10.81
N ILE A 185 18.65 -8.65 -9.83
CA ILE A 185 19.61 -9.76 -9.67
C ILE A 185 19.56 -10.70 -10.88
N GLN A 186 18.38 -10.96 -11.43
CA GLN A 186 18.18 -11.93 -12.51
C GLN A 186 18.40 -11.33 -13.89
N HIS A 187 18.01 -10.07 -14.11
CA HIS A 187 17.98 -9.43 -15.43
C HIS A 187 18.91 -8.22 -15.56
N GLY A 188 19.53 -7.79 -14.47
CA GLY A 188 20.35 -6.60 -14.41
C GLY A 188 19.54 -5.35 -14.05
N ALA A 189 20.18 -4.44 -13.31
CA ALA A 189 19.64 -3.13 -12.99
C ALA A 189 19.75 -2.19 -14.19
N ASN A 190 18.74 -1.34 -14.40
CA ASN A 190 18.75 -0.31 -15.42
C ASN A 190 17.96 0.94 -14.99
N GLU A 191 17.89 1.94 -15.85
CA GLU A 191 17.17 3.19 -15.56
C GLU A 191 15.65 2.97 -15.33
N SER A 192 15.07 1.92 -15.91
CA SER A 192 13.65 1.60 -15.75
C SER A 192 13.35 0.94 -14.41
N THR A 193 14.23 0.04 -13.94
CA THR A 193 14.10 -0.56 -12.59
C THR A 193 14.22 0.52 -11.52
N TYR A 194 15.20 1.42 -11.66
CA TYR A 194 15.34 2.59 -10.79
C TYR A 194 14.12 3.50 -10.88
N CYS A 195 13.56 3.72 -12.07
CA CYS A 195 12.38 4.58 -12.24
C CYS A 195 11.19 4.08 -11.45
N LEU A 196 10.95 2.77 -11.37
CA LEU A 196 9.85 2.24 -10.55
C LEU A 196 10.11 2.44 -9.05
N ILE A 197 11.35 2.25 -8.58
CA ILE A 197 11.74 2.55 -7.20
C ILE A 197 11.52 4.04 -6.89
N PHE A 198 11.89 4.91 -7.82
CA PHE A 198 11.68 6.35 -7.73
C PHE A 198 10.19 6.71 -7.60
N GLU A 199 9.30 6.05 -8.36
CA GLU A 199 7.85 6.24 -8.24
C GLU A 199 7.29 5.73 -6.91
N LEU A 200 7.86 4.66 -6.34
CA LEU A 200 7.49 4.22 -5.00
C LEU A 200 7.89 5.26 -3.95
N LEU A 201 9.05 5.89 -4.09
CA LEU A 201 9.54 6.92 -3.18
C LEU A 201 8.68 8.20 -3.20
N TRP A 202 7.95 8.47 -4.28
CA TRP A 202 6.99 9.57 -4.36
C TRP A 202 5.83 9.45 -3.38
N ARG A 203 5.61 8.28 -2.81
CA ARG A 203 4.56 8.05 -1.79
C ARG A 203 5.00 8.46 -0.39
N ASP A 204 6.30 8.52 -0.14
CA ASP A 204 6.91 8.84 1.14
C ASP A 204 6.89 10.33 1.41
#